data_ecc9351f6b1f98f1f0f0f27e69aea3af
#
_entry.id   ecc9351f6b1f98f1f0f0f27e69aea3af
#
_cell.length_a   1.000
_cell.length_b   1.000
_cell.length_c   1.000
_cell.angle_alpha   90.00
_cell.angle_beta   90.00
_cell.angle_gamma   90.00
#
_symmetry.space_group_name_H-M   'P 1'
#
loop_
_entity.id
_entity.type
_entity.pdbx_description
1 polymer ?
#
loop_
_entity_poly.entity_id
_entity_poly.type
_entity_poly.pdbx_seq_one_letter_code
_entity_poly.pdbx_strand_id
1 'polypeptide(L)'
;MNNDNLNVSHLAWCGLIALHTARRDGLVTSPAQDNLFLTRWLATAEKQRRFPRSLASDISWLLKEGREKGLRADLPGKLDYLWRAGNGHLQAQNDLYRLQHALHAVKLTGWIYMVLSENEWSGRRQLRLSPSVSGVYLRRSALDNGFDEHGRQRSPLPARITGDLAALDKLLQRSGWRRGTAGGSDEHLHLLLADGFSAA
;
A
#
# COMPACT_ATOMS: atom_id res chain seq x y z
N MET A 1 17.37 -26.99 7.12
CA MET A 1 16.39 -26.45 6.14
C MET A 1 15.99 -25.08 6.62
N ASN A 2 16.42 -24.04 5.92
CA ASN A 2 16.18 -22.65 6.32
C ASN A 2 14.71 -22.31 6.20
N ASN A 3 14.05 -22.11 7.34
CA ASN A 3 12.67 -21.62 7.46
C ASN A 3 12.53 -20.12 7.09
N ASP A 4 13.61 -19.49 6.62
CA ASP A 4 13.68 -18.05 6.34
C ASP A 4 12.96 -17.62 5.05
N ASN A 5 12.48 -18.56 4.23
CA ASN A 5 11.75 -18.26 3.00
C ASN A 5 10.22 -18.20 3.16
N LEU A 6 9.68 -18.47 4.35
CA LEU A 6 8.25 -18.35 4.61
C LEU A 6 7.93 -16.93 5.13
N ASN A 7 7.95 -15.98 4.23
CA ASN A 7 7.62 -14.58 4.48
C ASN A 7 6.17 -14.26 4.07
N VAL A 8 5.76 -13.03 4.28
CA VAL A 8 4.41 -12.55 3.91
C VAL A 8 4.10 -12.72 2.41
N SER A 9 5.11 -12.67 1.55
CA SER A 9 4.98 -12.93 0.11
C SER A 9 4.58 -14.38 -0.17
N HIS A 10 5.18 -15.34 0.55
CA HIS A 10 4.81 -16.75 0.43
C HIS A 10 3.37 -17.01 0.93
N LEU A 11 2.97 -16.39 2.06
CA LEU A 11 1.60 -16.41 2.53
C LEU A 11 0.63 -15.91 1.45
N ALA A 12 0.95 -14.76 0.85
CA ALA A 12 0.15 -14.14 -0.21
C ALA A 12 0.04 -15.05 -1.44
N TRP A 13 1.15 -15.65 -1.87
CA TRP A 13 1.18 -16.61 -2.97
C TRP A 13 0.27 -17.82 -2.71
N CYS A 14 0.35 -18.42 -1.53
CA CYS A 14 -0.50 -19.54 -1.15
C CYS A 14 -2.00 -19.16 -1.20
N GLY A 15 -2.35 -17.97 -0.71
CA GLY A 15 -3.73 -17.46 -0.76
C GLY A 15 -4.23 -17.24 -2.18
N LEU A 16 -3.39 -16.67 -3.05
CA LEU A 16 -3.73 -16.45 -4.47
C LEU A 16 -3.91 -17.77 -5.21
N ILE A 17 -3.06 -18.78 -4.98
CA ILE A 17 -3.22 -20.12 -5.57
C ILE A 17 -4.53 -20.77 -5.10
N ALA A 18 -4.82 -20.70 -3.80
CA ALA A 18 -6.06 -21.24 -3.24
C ALA A 18 -7.28 -20.58 -3.88
N LEU A 19 -7.28 -19.26 -4.03
CA LEU A 19 -8.36 -18.52 -4.70
C LEU A 19 -8.49 -18.90 -6.17
N HIS A 20 -7.38 -18.99 -6.90
CA HIS A 20 -7.38 -19.36 -8.32
C HIS A 20 -7.95 -20.76 -8.52
N THR A 21 -7.56 -21.70 -7.67
CA THR A 21 -8.11 -23.06 -7.67
C THR A 21 -9.61 -23.07 -7.41
N ALA A 22 -10.07 -22.34 -6.39
CA ALA A 22 -11.50 -22.24 -6.07
C ALA A 22 -12.33 -21.62 -7.21
N ARG A 23 -11.78 -20.62 -7.92
CA ARG A 23 -12.42 -20.04 -9.12
C ARG A 23 -12.51 -21.06 -10.24
N ARG A 24 -11.44 -21.77 -10.53
CA ARG A 24 -11.40 -22.82 -11.56
C ARG A 24 -12.41 -23.94 -11.27
N ASP A 25 -12.54 -24.32 -10.01
CA ASP A 25 -13.45 -25.38 -9.58
C ASP A 25 -14.92 -24.88 -9.42
N GLY A 26 -15.19 -23.61 -9.75
CA GLY A 26 -16.54 -23.03 -9.71
C GLY A 26 -17.08 -22.73 -8.31
N LEU A 27 -16.23 -22.82 -7.27
CA LEU A 27 -16.61 -22.54 -5.88
C LEU A 27 -16.73 -21.03 -5.60
N VAL A 28 -16.10 -20.22 -6.44
CA VAL A 28 -16.06 -18.76 -6.33
C VAL A 28 -16.31 -18.16 -7.71
N THR A 29 -17.36 -17.36 -7.84
CA THR A 29 -17.82 -16.83 -9.12
C THR A 29 -18.00 -15.32 -9.16
N SER A 30 -17.74 -14.63 -8.03
CA SER A 30 -17.89 -13.17 -7.94
C SER A 30 -16.84 -12.55 -7.03
N PRO A 31 -16.52 -11.24 -7.20
CA PRO A 31 -15.59 -10.53 -6.33
C PRO A 31 -15.96 -10.55 -4.84
N ALA A 32 -17.24 -10.57 -4.50
CA ALA A 32 -17.69 -10.70 -3.12
C ALA A 32 -17.35 -12.07 -2.53
N GLN A 33 -17.50 -13.13 -3.35
CA GLN A 33 -17.12 -14.48 -2.96
C GLN A 33 -15.61 -14.66 -2.86
N ASP A 34 -14.82 -13.98 -3.69
CA ASP A 34 -13.35 -13.94 -3.58
C ASP A 34 -12.92 -13.48 -2.19
N ASN A 35 -13.46 -12.35 -1.75
CA ASN A 35 -13.11 -11.79 -0.45
C ASN A 35 -13.54 -12.69 0.71
N LEU A 36 -14.74 -13.24 0.63
CA LEU A 36 -15.26 -14.17 1.65
C LEU A 36 -14.42 -15.46 1.70
N PHE A 37 -14.06 -16.00 0.55
CA PHE A 37 -13.20 -17.19 0.45
C PHE A 37 -11.85 -16.94 1.11
N LEU A 38 -11.18 -15.85 0.75
CA LEU A 38 -9.87 -15.52 1.31
C LEU A 38 -9.93 -15.24 2.81
N THR A 39 -10.98 -14.59 3.30
CA THR A 39 -11.18 -14.38 4.73
C THR A 39 -11.30 -15.71 5.48
N ARG A 40 -12.05 -16.66 4.95
CA ARG A 40 -12.20 -18.02 5.53
C ARG A 40 -10.90 -18.82 5.44
N TRP A 41 -10.19 -18.72 4.32
CA TRP A 41 -8.92 -19.38 4.10
C TRP A 41 -7.87 -18.89 5.11
N LEU A 42 -7.75 -17.56 5.31
CA LEU A 42 -6.85 -16.95 6.30
C LEU A 42 -7.20 -17.38 7.72
N ALA A 43 -8.49 -17.40 8.08
CA ALA A 43 -8.94 -17.87 9.40
C ALA A 43 -8.56 -19.33 9.64
N THR A 44 -8.69 -20.18 8.61
CA THR A 44 -8.28 -21.58 8.69
C THR A 44 -6.77 -21.72 8.83
N ALA A 45 -6.01 -20.92 8.07
CA ALA A 45 -4.55 -20.92 8.11
C ALA A 45 -4.04 -20.49 9.51
N GLU A 46 -4.68 -19.47 10.11
CA GLU A 46 -4.38 -19.01 11.47
C GLU A 46 -4.70 -20.11 12.51
N LYS A 47 -5.91 -20.68 12.47
CA LYS A 47 -6.35 -21.73 13.40
C LYS A 47 -5.46 -22.97 13.33
N GLN A 48 -5.06 -23.37 12.14
CA GLN A 48 -4.23 -24.54 11.91
C GLN A 48 -2.73 -24.27 12.02
N ARG A 49 -2.33 -23.02 12.28
CA ARG A 49 -0.92 -22.61 12.39
C ARG A 49 -0.09 -23.05 11.18
N ARG A 50 -0.64 -22.85 9.97
CA ARG A 50 0.01 -23.27 8.71
C ARG A 50 1.26 -22.47 8.37
N PHE A 51 1.40 -21.28 8.96
CA PHE A 51 2.51 -20.37 8.72
C PHE A 51 3.29 -20.08 10.00
N PRO A 52 4.56 -19.65 9.89
CA PRO A 52 5.38 -19.31 11.04
C PRO A 52 4.73 -18.24 11.92
N ARG A 53 5.04 -18.28 13.22
CA ARG A 53 4.51 -17.34 14.22
C ARG A 53 4.85 -15.88 13.89
N SER A 54 5.95 -15.64 13.16
CA SER A 54 6.33 -14.31 12.69
C SER A 54 5.29 -13.66 11.76
N LEU A 55 4.45 -14.45 11.09
CA LEU A 55 3.38 -13.96 10.21
C LEU A 55 2.02 -13.82 10.90
N ALA A 56 1.94 -14.07 12.21
CA ALA A 56 0.67 -14.02 12.93
C ALA A 56 0.03 -12.61 12.88
N SER A 57 0.83 -11.56 12.99
CA SER A 57 0.36 -10.16 12.88
C SER A 57 -0.18 -9.85 11.48
N ASP A 58 0.48 -10.32 10.43
CA ASP A 58 0.05 -10.12 9.05
C ASP A 58 -1.26 -10.83 8.76
N ILE A 59 -1.40 -12.07 9.21
CA ILE A 59 -2.63 -12.85 9.06
C ILE A 59 -3.78 -12.19 9.82
N SER A 60 -3.55 -11.80 11.07
CA SER A 60 -4.57 -11.12 11.90
C SER A 60 -5.02 -9.79 11.27
N TRP A 61 -4.08 -9.03 10.69
CA TRP A 61 -4.39 -7.80 9.99
C TRP A 61 -5.24 -8.05 8.74
N LEU A 62 -4.85 -9.00 7.88
CA LEU A 62 -5.61 -9.38 6.69
C LEU A 62 -7.02 -9.87 7.04
N LEU A 63 -7.15 -10.66 8.10
CA LEU A 63 -8.44 -11.14 8.62
C LEU A 63 -9.32 -9.98 9.08
N LYS A 64 -8.77 -9.04 9.82
CA LYS A 64 -9.47 -7.85 10.27
C LYS A 64 -9.98 -7.03 9.08
N GLU A 65 -9.11 -6.76 8.09
CA GLU A 65 -9.49 -6.06 6.87
C GLU A 65 -10.65 -6.77 6.15
N GLY A 66 -10.55 -8.08 5.95
CA GLY A 66 -11.58 -8.87 5.27
C GLY A 66 -12.93 -8.89 6.00
N ARG A 67 -12.90 -8.96 7.34
CA ARG A 67 -14.13 -8.99 8.17
C ARG A 67 -14.80 -7.62 8.28
N GLU A 68 -14.02 -6.56 8.49
CA GLU A 68 -14.55 -5.21 8.71
C GLU A 68 -14.96 -4.50 7.43
N LYS A 69 -14.20 -4.67 6.35
CA LYS A 69 -14.41 -3.95 5.09
C LYS A 69 -15.11 -4.77 4.01
N GLY A 70 -15.24 -6.09 4.20
CA GLY A 70 -15.86 -6.98 3.22
C GLY A 70 -15.27 -6.80 1.82
N LEU A 71 -16.10 -6.55 0.82
CA LEU A 71 -15.66 -6.35 -0.57
C LEU A 71 -14.65 -5.20 -0.73
N ARG A 72 -14.78 -4.14 0.09
CA ARG A 72 -13.86 -2.98 0.06
C ARG A 72 -12.45 -3.31 0.57
N ALA A 73 -12.27 -4.45 1.21
CA ALA A 73 -10.93 -4.89 1.64
C ALA A 73 -10.01 -5.19 0.46
N ASP A 74 -10.58 -5.61 -0.67
CA ASP A 74 -9.83 -6.05 -1.84
C ASP A 74 -8.69 -7.01 -1.46
N LEU A 75 -9.03 -8.09 -0.77
CA LEU A 75 -8.04 -9.09 -0.36
C LEU A 75 -7.26 -9.69 -1.53
N PRO A 76 -7.88 -9.99 -2.69
CA PRO A 76 -7.13 -10.45 -3.85
C PRO A 76 -6.06 -9.46 -4.29
N GLY A 77 -6.38 -8.17 -4.40
CA GLY A 77 -5.43 -7.11 -4.74
C GLY A 77 -4.33 -6.93 -3.69
N LYS A 78 -4.68 -7.00 -2.39
CA LYS A 78 -3.70 -6.94 -1.31
C LYS A 78 -2.72 -8.11 -1.34
N LEU A 79 -3.20 -9.32 -1.58
CA LEU A 79 -2.34 -10.51 -1.67
C LEU A 79 -1.44 -10.45 -2.91
N ASP A 80 -1.97 -10.04 -4.06
CA ASP A 80 -1.16 -9.85 -5.28
C ASP A 80 -0.03 -8.84 -5.04
N TYR A 81 -0.35 -7.75 -4.38
CA TYR A 81 0.62 -6.73 -3.98
C TYR A 81 1.70 -7.29 -3.04
N LEU A 82 1.32 -7.99 -1.97
CA LEU A 82 2.27 -8.57 -1.00
C LEU A 82 3.18 -9.62 -1.66
N TRP A 83 2.63 -10.41 -2.56
CA TRP A 83 3.40 -11.40 -3.31
C TRP A 83 4.47 -10.74 -4.19
N ARG A 84 4.09 -9.77 -4.99
CA ARG A 84 5.02 -9.05 -5.89
C ARG A 84 6.08 -8.28 -5.12
N ALA A 85 5.69 -7.65 -4.03
CA ALA A 85 6.60 -6.89 -3.18
C ALA A 85 7.71 -7.74 -2.55
N GLY A 86 7.39 -8.98 -2.16
CA GLY A 86 8.36 -9.88 -1.50
C GLY A 86 9.29 -10.63 -2.44
N ASN A 87 9.01 -10.65 -3.74
CA ASN A 87 9.79 -11.43 -4.72
C ASN A 87 10.92 -10.65 -5.40
N GLY A 88 11.36 -9.52 -4.86
CA GLY A 88 12.42 -8.70 -5.46
C GLY A 88 12.01 -8.00 -6.76
N HIS A 89 10.77 -8.16 -7.21
CA HIS A 89 10.26 -7.52 -8.42
C HIS A 89 9.88 -6.04 -8.21
N LEU A 90 10.01 -5.53 -6.98
CA LEU A 90 9.63 -4.15 -6.69
C LEU A 90 10.40 -3.13 -7.53
N GLN A 91 11.71 -3.35 -7.70
CA GLN A 91 12.55 -2.46 -8.52
C GLN A 91 12.24 -2.51 -10.02
N ALA A 92 11.68 -3.63 -10.49
CA ALA A 92 11.24 -3.79 -11.88
C ALA A 92 9.82 -3.25 -12.13
N GLN A 93 9.11 -2.84 -11.07
CA GLN A 93 7.78 -2.24 -11.19
C GLN A 93 7.87 -0.77 -11.58
N ASN A 94 6.76 -0.22 -12.10
CA ASN A 94 6.68 1.19 -12.43
C ASN A 94 6.62 2.08 -11.17
N ASP A 95 6.79 3.39 -11.36
CA ASP A 95 6.87 4.35 -10.27
C ASP A 95 5.58 4.39 -9.44
N LEU A 96 4.42 4.36 -10.09
CA LEU A 96 3.12 4.38 -9.41
C LEU A 96 2.95 3.17 -8.49
N TYR A 97 3.32 1.98 -8.97
CA TYR A 97 3.24 0.76 -8.17
C TYR A 97 4.17 0.84 -6.95
N ARG A 98 5.41 1.32 -7.14
CA ARG A 98 6.38 1.50 -6.06
C ARG A 98 5.91 2.53 -5.03
N LEU A 99 5.22 3.60 -5.48
CA LEU A 99 4.60 4.58 -4.59
C LEU A 99 3.48 3.93 -3.76
N GLN A 100 2.59 3.19 -4.39
CA GLN A 100 1.52 2.46 -3.70
C GLN A 100 2.09 1.52 -2.63
N HIS A 101 3.22 0.86 -2.93
CA HIS A 101 3.95 0.03 -1.97
C HIS A 101 4.43 0.84 -0.76
N ALA A 102 5.08 1.98 -1.00
CA ALA A 102 5.56 2.84 0.07
C ALA A 102 4.41 3.33 0.96
N LEU A 103 3.32 3.80 0.36
CA LEU A 103 2.15 4.29 1.09
C LEU A 103 1.42 3.19 1.88
N HIS A 104 1.42 1.97 1.36
CA HIS A 104 0.92 0.83 2.11
C HIS A 104 1.79 0.51 3.33
N ALA A 105 3.12 0.51 3.17
CA ALA A 105 4.06 0.34 4.27
C ALA A 105 3.88 1.44 5.33
N VAL A 106 3.66 2.69 4.92
CA VAL A 106 3.34 3.81 5.81
C VAL A 106 2.11 3.52 6.66
N LYS A 107 1.02 3.02 6.06
CA LYS A 107 -0.20 2.61 6.82
C LYS A 107 0.08 1.51 7.83
N LEU A 108 0.92 0.55 7.49
CA LEU A 108 1.27 -0.55 8.40
C LEU A 108 2.04 -0.09 9.64
N THR A 109 2.73 1.04 9.56
CA THR A 109 3.43 1.64 10.71
C THR A 109 2.53 2.50 11.61
N GLY A 110 1.23 2.54 11.34
CA GLY A 110 0.26 3.32 12.11
C GLY A 110 0.11 4.77 11.66
N TRP A 111 0.73 5.17 10.57
CA TRP A 111 0.55 6.49 9.99
C TRP A 111 -0.80 6.60 9.27
N ILE A 112 -1.33 7.81 9.22
CA ILE A 112 -2.49 8.12 8.38
C ILE A 112 -2.02 8.30 6.93
N TYR A 113 -2.77 7.73 6.00
CA TYR A 113 -2.66 8.02 4.57
C TYR A 113 -4.02 8.41 4.02
N MET A 114 -4.08 9.57 3.37
CA MET A 114 -5.30 10.07 2.74
C MET A 114 -5.02 10.69 1.38
N VAL A 115 -5.97 10.50 0.47
CA VAL A 115 -6.02 11.24 -0.80
C VAL A 115 -7.12 12.27 -0.68
N LEU A 116 -6.73 13.54 -0.73
CA LEU A 116 -7.61 14.69 -0.52
C LEU A 116 -8.18 15.17 -1.85
N SER A 117 -9.44 15.52 -1.82
CA SER A 117 -10.09 16.29 -2.90
C SER A 117 -9.55 17.72 -2.94
N GLU A 118 -9.86 18.47 -4.01
CA GLU A 118 -9.44 19.88 -4.15
C GLU A 118 -9.96 20.75 -3.00
N ASN A 119 -11.20 20.52 -2.55
CA ASN A 119 -11.78 21.25 -1.44
C ASN A 119 -11.10 20.97 -0.10
N GLU A 120 -10.63 19.73 0.12
CA GLU A 120 -9.90 19.34 1.32
C GLU A 120 -8.43 19.76 1.26
N TRP A 121 -7.86 19.88 0.05
CA TRP A 121 -6.49 20.32 -0.15
C TRP A 121 -6.31 21.82 0.05
N SER A 122 -7.12 22.65 -0.60
CA SER A 122 -6.99 24.12 -0.60
C SER A 122 -8.31 24.88 -0.63
N GLY A 123 -9.45 24.21 -0.57
CA GLY A 123 -10.78 24.83 -0.65
C GLY A 123 -11.37 25.21 0.71
N ARG A 124 -12.68 25.47 0.71
CA ARG A 124 -13.43 25.86 1.92
C ARG A 124 -13.43 24.81 3.03
N ARG A 125 -13.18 23.54 2.69
CA ARG A 125 -13.09 22.42 3.63
C ARG A 125 -11.65 21.93 3.79
N GLN A 126 -10.68 22.85 3.71
CA GLN A 126 -9.29 22.50 3.85
C GLN A 126 -9.05 21.72 5.14
N LEU A 127 -8.41 20.55 5.01
CA LEU A 127 -8.07 19.70 6.14
C LEU A 127 -7.00 20.40 7.00
N ARG A 128 -7.28 20.55 8.28
CA ARG A 128 -6.28 21.03 9.25
C ARG A 128 -5.42 19.86 9.69
N LEU A 129 -4.13 19.97 9.41
CA LEU A 129 -3.16 18.95 9.80
C LEU A 129 -2.75 19.18 11.26
N SER A 130 -2.64 18.08 12.00
CA SER A 130 -2.07 18.09 13.35
C SER A 130 -0.62 17.63 13.31
N PRO A 131 0.35 18.43 13.76
CA PRO A 131 1.75 18.01 13.81
C PRO A 131 2.00 16.79 14.72
N SER A 132 1.10 16.55 15.67
CA SER A 132 1.18 15.39 16.58
C SER A 132 0.74 14.07 15.95
N VAL A 133 0.15 14.11 14.76
CA VAL A 133 -0.35 12.93 14.04
C VAL A 133 0.54 12.69 12.83
N SER A 134 1.19 11.54 12.78
CA SER A 134 1.99 11.15 11.62
C SER A 134 1.09 10.81 10.44
N GLY A 135 1.25 11.52 9.34
CA GLY A 135 0.38 11.34 8.18
C GLY A 135 1.02 11.79 6.87
N VAL A 136 0.56 11.16 5.78
CA VAL A 136 0.86 11.52 4.39
C VAL A 136 -0.45 11.81 3.68
N TYR A 137 -0.57 13.00 3.15
CA TYR A 137 -1.77 13.49 2.50
C TYR A 137 -1.43 13.88 1.06
N LEU A 138 -2.04 13.21 0.10
CA LEU A 138 -1.82 13.44 -1.33
C LEU A 138 -3.02 14.15 -1.95
N ARG A 139 -2.76 14.98 -2.94
CA ARG A 139 -3.80 15.64 -3.72
C ARG A 139 -4.27 14.71 -4.83
N ARG A 140 -5.59 14.49 -4.95
CA ARG A 140 -6.17 13.57 -5.95
C ARG A 140 -5.79 13.95 -7.37
N SER A 141 -5.96 15.21 -7.75
CA SER A 141 -5.62 15.66 -9.11
C SER A 141 -4.14 15.48 -9.45
N ALA A 142 -3.25 15.57 -8.45
CA ALA A 142 -1.83 15.33 -8.66
C ALA A 142 -1.53 13.84 -8.89
N LEU A 143 -2.24 12.94 -8.21
CA LEU A 143 -2.15 11.51 -8.47
C LEU A 143 -2.67 11.15 -9.86
N ASP A 144 -3.85 11.69 -10.23
CA ASP A 144 -4.51 11.38 -11.51
C ASP A 144 -3.67 11.86 -12.72
N ASN A 145 -2.95 12.98 -12.56
CA ASN A 145 -2.18 13.60 -13.65
C ASN A 145 -0.65 13.39 -13.52
N GLY A 146 -0.19 12.86 -12.39
CA GLY A 146 1.23 12.76 -12.06
C GLY A 146 1.99 11.62 -12.76
N PHE A 147 1.27 10.71 -13.41
CA PHE A 147 1.82 9.52 -14.04
C PHE A 147 1.36 9.38 -15.48
N ASP A 148 2.18 8.72 -16.30
CA ASP A 148 1.81 8.34 -17.67
C ASP A 148 1.02 7.02 -17.71
N GLU A 149 0.64 6.59 -18.90
CA GLU A 149 -0.08 5.33 -19.14
C GLU A 149 0.69 4.07 -18.72
N HIS A 150 2.01 4.18 -18.55
CA HIS A 150 2.87 3.10 -18.06
C HIS A 150 3.17 3.20 -16.57
N GLY A 151 2.58 4.18 -15.87
CA GLY A 151 2.78 4.41 -14.45
C GLY A 151 4.14 5.01 -14.10
N ARG A 152 4.80 5.69 -15.05
CA ARG A 152 6.03 6.46 -14.81
C ARG A 152 5.68 7.86 -14.37
N GLN A 153 6.41 8.39 -13.41
CA GLN A 153 6.18 9.74 -12.92
C GLN A 153 6.46 10.79 -14.01
N ARG A 154 5.51 11.70 -14.23
CA ARG A 154 5.59 12.81 -15.18
C ARG A 154 5.83 14.15 -14.52
N SER A 155 5.37 14.32 -13.29
CA SER A 155 5.51 15.57 -12.53
C SER A 155 5.76 15.27 -11.06
N PRO A 156 6.47 16.19 -10.34
CA PRO A 156 6.61 16.07 -8.90
C PRO A 156 5.25 15.95 -8.23
N LEU A 157 5.13 15.03 -7.26
CA LEU A 157 3.88 14.79 -6.58
C LEU A 157 3.83 15.55 -5.25
N PRO A 158 3.02 16.62 -5.14
CA PRO A 158 2.91 17.36 -3.89
C PRO A 158 2.24 16.51 -2.81
N ALA A 159 2.85 16.47 -1.66
CA ALA A 159 2.35 15.78 -0.47
C ALA A 159 2.46 16.67 0.75
N ARG A 160 1.42 16.72 1.58
CA ARG A 160 1.52 17.26 2.93
C ARG A 160 1.87 16.14 3.88
N ILE A 161 2.88 16.37 4.70
CA ILE A 161 3.44 15.35 5.57
C ILE A 161 3.59 15.90 6.98
N THR A 162 3.14 15.12 7.96
CA THR A 162 3.30 15.40 9.38
C THR A 162 3.93 14.21 10.07
N GLY A 163 4.65 14.42 11.17
CA GLY A 163 5.29 13.38 11.95
C GLY A 163 6.79 13.22 11.68
N ASP A 164 7.34 12.03 11.90
CA ASP A 164 8.78 11.75 11.76
C ASP A 164 9.20 11.61 10.29
N LEU A 165 9.71 12.69 9.72
CA LEU A 165 10.16 12.72 8.32
C LEU A 165 11.31 11.73 8.04
N ALA A 166 12.20 11.49 9.01
CA ALA A 166 13.33 10.58 8.82
C ALA A 166 12.86 9.12 8.72
N ALA A 167 11.84 8.74 9.49
CA ALA A 167 11.21 7.43 9.38
C ALA A 167 10.52 7.24 8.04
N LEU A 168 9.81 8.27 7.56
CA LEU A 168 9.18 8.25 6.25
C LEU A 168 10.20 8.13 5.12
N ASP A 169 11.29 8.91 5.18
CA ASP A 169 12.34 8.88 4.15
C ASP A 169 12.93 7.47 3.98
N LYS A 170 13.12 6.73 5.07
CA LYS A 170 13.58 5.33 5.02
C LYS A 170 12.58 4.41 4.30
N LEU A 171 11.29 4.60 4.54
CA LEU A 171 10.24 3.81 3.88
C LEU A 171 10.16 4.14 2.38
N LEU A 172 10.20 5.42 2.02
CA LEU A 172 10.21 5.87 0.63
C LEU A 172 11.42 5.32 -0.12
N GLN A 173 12.62 5.44 0.47
CA GLN A 173 13.87 5.01 -0.14
C GLN A 173 13.87 3.50 -0.48
N ARG A 174 13.31 2.66 0.39
CA ARG A 174 13.14 1.22 0.13
C ARG A 174 12.30 0.92 -1.11
N SER A 175 11.39 1.81 -1.46
CA SER A 175 10.49 1.69 -2.61
C SER A 175 10.97 2.47 -3.83
N GLY A 176 12.19 3.02 -3.80
CA GLY A 176 12.73 3.80 -4.90
C GLY A 176 12.04 5.16 -5.06
N TRP A 177 11.69 5.78 -3.93
CA TRP A 177 11.13 7.14 -3.87
C TRP A 177 11.92 8.00 -2.89
N ARG A 178 11.90 9.29 -3.10
CA ARG A 178 12.53 10.27 -2.23
C ARG A 178 11.63 11.47 -2.02
N ARG A 179 11.81 12.13 -0.90
CA ARG A 179 11.16 13.39 -0.58
C ARG A 179 12.06 14.55 -0.99
N GLY A 180 11.50 15.52 -1.69
CA GLY A 180 12.12 16.79 -2.01
C GLY A 180 11.43 17.94 -1.28
N THR A 181 12.08 19.09 -1.24
CA THR A 181 11.51 20.33 -0.70
C THR A 181 10.58 20.98 -1.71
N ALA A 182 9.37 21.34 -1.27
CA ALA A 182 8.52 22.25 -2.02
C ALA A 182 8.88 23.69 -1.61
N GLY A 183 9.18 24.54 -2.56
CA GLY A 183 9.35 25.97 -2.27
C GLY A 183 8.02 26.56 -1.78
N GLY A 184 8.05 27.37 -0.72
CA GLY A 184 6.87 28.07 -0.21
C GLY A 184 6.81 28.18 1.31
N SER A 185 5.74 28.76 1.83
CA SER A 185 5.51 29.02 3.26
C SER A 185 4.86 27.86 4.01
N ASP A 186 4.41 26.80 3.31
CA ASP A 186 3.80 25.61 3.93
C ASP A 186 4.91 24.62 4.32
N GLU A 187 5.26 24.59 5.60
CA GLU A 187 6.30 23.72 6.15
C GLU A 187 5.98 22.22 6.04
N HIS A 188 4.72 21.88 5.87
CA HIS A 188 4.28 20.50 5.70
C HIS A 188 4.27 20.04 4.23
N LEU A 189 4.44 20.98 3.29
CA LEU A 189 4.40 20.67 1.88
C LEU A 189 5.76 20.17 1.38
N HIS A 190 5.75 18.96 0.85
CA HIS A 190 6.92 18.30 0.26
C HIS A 190 6.58 17.80 -1.14
N LEU A 191 7.61 17.43 -1.90
CA LEU A 191 7.46 16.79 -3.20
C LEU A 191 7.92 15.33 -3.09
N LEU A 192 7.13 14.41 -3.61
CA LEU A 192 7.55 13.02 -3.76
C LEU A 192 8.05 12.79 -5.19
N LEU A 193 9.23 12.24 -5.29
CA LEU A 193 9.97 12.02 -6.52
C LEU A 193 10.42 10.57 -6.60
N ALA A 194 10.13 9.91 -7.73
CA ALA A 194 10.68 8.59 -8.01
C ALA A 194 12.19 8.66 -8.25
N ASP A 195 12.91 7.60 -7.92
CA ASP A 195 14.32 7.49 -8.25
C ASP A 195 14.47 7.51 -9.78
N GLY A 196 15.37 8.36 -10.28
CA GLY A 196 15.54 8.59 -11.70
C GLY A 196 14.58 9.64 -12.31
N PHE A 197 13.62 10.16 -11.54
CA PHE A 197 12.82 11.30 -12.01
C PHE A 197 13.72 12.54 -12.13
N SER A 198 13.81 13.08 -13.33
CA SER A 198 14.42 14.37 -13.65
C SER A 198 13.33 15.27 -14.20
N ALA A 199 13.11 16.41 -13.55
CA ALA A 199 12.26 17.43 -14.12
C ALA A 199 12.95 17.96 -15.39
N ALA A 200 12.29 17.79 -16.54
CA ALA A 200 12.74 18.36 -17.80
C ALA A 200 12.61 19.88 -17.80
#